data_8e18be0f3eab8442513380e0e4a2a614
#
_entry.id   8e18be0f3eab8442513380e0e4a2a614
#
_cell.length_a   1.000
_cell.length_b   1.000
_cell.length_c   1.000
_cell.angle_alpha   90.00
_cell.angle_beta   90.00
_cell.angle_gamma   90.00
#
_symmetry.space_group_name_H-M   'P 1'
#
loop_
_entity.id
_entity.type
_entity.pdbx_description
1 polymer ?
#
loop_
_entity_poly.entity_id
_entity_poly.type
_entity_poly.pdbx_seq_one_letter_code
_entity_poly.pdbx_strand_id
1 'polypeptide(L)'
;MKTKEKKDALSRLHIGGYGEAVMSRNFYSQSFNRYKKPENYANDHSHGRFDLPHVCLNFGYDFGQGWTMGSEIEFEHGGNGTAVEIEAEEAGEYEAEVEKGGEVNIEQFWINKEFWNGMFNIKAGEIIVPIGYSNVYHEPDQFFTVYRPEGEATIMPNTWHQVGISLWGRLKNWRYEAQLLSGLNSESFTAESFVHYGATSPYEFKVANNYAGALRIDNYSVMGLHIGLSGYYGYTFRNTLRTPGTKYDGLTGALGIIALDFSFNRWNWIIRGNVDYAHFSDADEISAYNQANWTHHRFQDGNPHHYSNIGSSAVAYAIEAGYNVFSQIPQMRQQNEQLFVFGRFEHYDTMASGTYESMYKYTKKYRCVFGLNYSPVKQITIKGEYSYRFFEKENNNGLTSDSPLYKQPYNNEPSVSLGITYCGKFL
;
A
#
# COMPACT_ATOMS: atom_id res chain seq x y z
N MET A 1 41.69 -15.04 -20.95
CA MET A 1 41.07 -15.42 -19.67
C MET A 1 40.37 -14.24 -19.00
N LYS A 2 41.02 -13.07 -18.77
CA LYS A 2 40.37 -11.93 -18.08
C LYS A 2 39.09 -11.38 -18.69
N THR A 3 38.91 -11.45 -20.00
CA THR A 3 37.72 -10.91 -20.71
C THR A 3 36.50 -11.82 -20.63
N LYS A 4 36.71 -13.12 -20.49
CA LYS A 4 35.63 -14.12 -20.38
C LYS A 4 35.02 -14.11 -18.96
N GLU A 5 35.88 -13.95 -17.94
CA GLU A 5 35.42 -13.80 -16.53
C GLU A 5 34.64 -12.51 -16.30
N LYS A 6 35.04 -11.41 -16.96
CA LYS A 6 34.30 -10.13 -16.86
C LYS A 6 32.93 -10.19 -17.53
N LYS A 7 32.80 -10.90 -18.67
CA LYS A 7 31.52 -11.12 -19.32
C LYS A 7 30.59 -11.99 -18.45
N ASP A 8 31.11 -13.00 -17.82
CA ASP A 8 30.36 -13.86 -16.88
C ASP A 8 29.86 -13.11 -15.65
N ALA A 9 30.62 -12.19 -15.09
CA ALA A 9 30.21 -11.40 -13.92
C ALA A 9 29.09 -10.42 -14.27
N LEU A 10 29.16 -9.76 -15.43
CA LEU A 10 28.10 -8.85 -15.89
C LEU A 10 26.80 -9.59 -16.27
N SER A 11 26.91 -10.80 -16.78
CA SER A 11 25.72 -11.61 -17.12
C SER A 11 24.96 -12.11 -15.87
N ARG A 12 25.56 -12.02 -14.70
CA ARG A 12 24.96 -12.37 -13.40
C ARG A 12 24.36 -11.17 -12.67
N LEU A 13 24.66 -9.96 -13.12
CA LEU A 13 24.15 -8.72 -12.56
C LEU A 13 22.86 -8.35 -13.28
N HIS A 14 21.83 -8.02 -12.51
CA HIS A 14 20.55 -7.50 -12.99
C HIS A 14 20.36 -6.11 -12.38
N ILE A 15 20.09 -5.12 -13.23
CA ILE A 15 19.74 -3.76 -12.81
C ILE A 15 18.46 -3.38 -13.52
N GLY A 16 17.51 -2.87 -12.75
CA GLY A 16 16.24 -2.39 -13.25
C GLY A 16 15.66 -1.33 -12.33
N GLY A 17 14.40 -1.08 -12.49
CA GLY A 17 13.67 -0.17 -11.63
C GLY A 17 12.42 0.34 -12.28
N TYR A 18 11.73 1.18 -11.56
CA TYR A 18 10.55 1.90 -12.03
C TYR A 18 10.54 3.31 -11.47
N GLY A 19 9.70 4.15 -12.03
CA GLY A 19 9.51 5.50 -11.53
C GLY A 19 8.25 6.12 -12.09
N GLU A 20 7.72 7.08 -11.36
CA GLU A 20 6.49 7.78 -11.66
C GLU A 20 6.67 9.29 -11.51
N ALA A 21 6.12 10.05 -12.47
CA ALA A 21 5.93 11.48 -12.32
C ALA A 21 4.45 11.78 -12.53
N VAL A 22 3.83 12.42 -11.55
CA VAL A 22 2.37 12.57 -11.46
C VAL A 22 2.00 14.03 -11.29
N MET A 23 0.94 14.45 -11.96
CA MET A 23 0.18 15.66 -11.70
C MET A 23 -1.21 15.26 -11.22
N SER A 24 -1.67 15.82 -10.12
CA SER A 24 -3.04 15.57 -9.64
C SER A 24 -3.72 16.83 -9.16
N ARG A 25 -5.05 16.82 -9.20
CA ARG A 25 -5.90 17.86 -8.61
C ARG A 25 -7.11 17.21 -7.95
N ASN A 26 -7.24 17.45 -6.65
CA ASN A 26 -8.43 17.12 -5.89
C ASN A 26 -9.41 18.29 -5.94
N PHE A 27 -10.71 18.05 -6.04
CA PHE A 27 -11.76 19.06 -5.99
C PHE A 27 -12.45 19.09 -4.63
N TYR A 28 -11.71 18.79 -3.58
CA TYR A 28 -12.11 18.77 -2.17
C TYR A 28 -10.91 19.16 -1.31
N SER A 29 -11.14 19.61 -0.08
CA SER A 29 -10.03 19.92 0.84
C SER A 29 -9.18 18.70 1.15
N GLN A 30 -7.88 18.88 1.20
CA GLN A 30 -6.95 17.81 1.65
C GLN A 30 -6.88 17.70 3.17
N SER A 31 -7.35 18.73 3.92
CA SER A 31 -7.39 18.63 5.37
C SER A 31 -8.26 17.48 5.83
N PHE A 32 -7.72 16.62 6.69
CA PHE A 32 -8.47 15.55 7.33
C PHE A 32 -9.69 16.08 8.11
N ASN A 33 -9.59 17.28 8.66
CA ASN A 33 -10.68 17.92 9.40
C ASN A 33 -11.95 18.17 8.58
N ARG A 34 -11.88 18.02 7.23
CA ARG A 34 -13.08 18.05 6.37
C ARG A 34 -14.14 17.03 6.75
N TYR A 35 -13.72 15.92 7.38
CA TYR A 35 -14.66 14.90 7.88
C TYR A 35 -15.28 15.26 9.22
N LYS A 36 -14.58 16.05 10.04
CA LYS A 36 -15.01 16.43 11.40
C LYS A 36 -15.72 17.77 11.44
N LYS A 37 -15.29 18.73 10.59
CA LYS A 37 -15.81 20.10 10.53
C LYS A 37 -15.95 20.55 9.08
N PRO A 38 -16.77 19.87 8.25
CA PRO A 38 -16.84 20.14 6.80
C PRO A 38 -17.21 21.57 6.45
N GLU A 39 -17.94 22.28 7.33
CA GLU A 39 -18.29 23.69 7.15
C GLU A 39 -17.06 24.61 6.97
N ASN A 40 -15.97 24.30 7.67
CA ASN A 40 -14.75 25.10 7.62
C ASN A 40 -13.97 24.88 6.31
N TYR A 41 -14.25 23.78 5.62
CA TYR A 41 -13.52 23.33 4.44
C TYR A 41 -14.37 23.32 3.17
N ALA A 42 -15.62 23.75 3.24
CA ALA A 42 -16.54 23.73 2.10
C ALA A 42 -16.07 24.62 0.92
N ASN A 43 -15.32 25.67 1.20
CA ASN A 43 -14.77 26.60 0.21
C ASN A 43 -13.30 26.34 -0.12
N ASP A 44 -12.70 25.33 0.48
CA ASP A 44 -11.35 24.89 0.15
C ASP A 44 -11.41 24.01 -1.11
N HIS A 45 -11.16 24.62 -2.26
CA HIS A 45 -11.24 23.95 -3.56
C HIS A 45 -9.99 23.16 -3.93
N SER A 46 -9.13 22.92 -2.99
CA SER A 46 -7.88 22.20 -3.18
C SER A 46 -6.90 22.89 -4.15
N HIS A 47 -5.72 22.39 -4.17
CA HIS A 47 -4.64 22.79 -5.07
C HIS A 47 -4.27 21.65 -6.02
N GLY A 48 -3.65 21.98 -7.13
CA GLY A 48 -2.95 21.00 -7.95
C GLY A 48 -1.57 20.71 -7.36
N ARG A 49 -1.09 19.49 -7.53
CA ARG A 49 0.26 19.09 -7.12
C ARG A 49 0.98 18.35 -8.22
N PHE A 50 2.31 18.47 -8.24
CA PHE A 50 3.21 17.60 -8.97
C PHE A 50 3.97 16.76 -7.96
N ASP A 51 4.15 15.50 -8.28
CA ASP A 51 4.73 14.53 -7.37
C ASP A 51 5.61 13.54 -8.14
N LEU A 52 6.63 13.03 -7.47
CA LEU A 52 7.41 11.84 -7.84
C LEU A 52 7.16 10.78 -6.78
N PRO A 53 6.00 10.08 -6.82
CA PRO A 53 5.61 9.21 -5.73
C PRO A 53 6.68 8.18 -5.42
N HIS A 54 7.20 7.52 -6.45
CA HIS A 54 8.18 6.45 -6.31
C HIS A 54 9.21 6.52 -7.43
N VAL A 55 10.49 6.41 -7.09
CA VAL A 55 11.60 6.13 -8.00
C VAL A 55 12.41 5.01 -7.39
N CYS A 56 12.33 3.81 -7.94
CA CYS A 56 12.94 2.61 -7.39
C CYS A 56 14.06 2.09 -8.27
N LEU A 57 15.15 1.66 -7.64
CA LEU A 57 16.28 0.99 -8.28
C LEU A 57 16.41 -0.43 -7.75
N ASN A 58 16.33 -1.40 -8.66
CA ASN A 58 16.40 -2.82 -8.35
C ASN A 58 17.74 -3.38 -8.76
N PHE A 59 18.39 -4.09 -7.83
CA PHE A 59 19.65 -4.78 -8.05
C PHE A 59 19.48 -6.26 -7.75
N GLY A 60 20.01 -7.10 -8.61
CA GLY A 60 20.07 -8.53 -8.41
C GLY A 60 21.41 -9.10 -8.80
N TYR A 61 21.90 -10.11 -8.07
CA TYR A 61 23.12 -10.78 -8.41
C TYR A 61 23.02 -12.30 -8.23
N ASP A 62 23.44 -13.06 -9.23
CA ASP A 62 23.55 -14.52 -9.17
C ASP A 62 24.99 -14.93 -8.84
N PHE A 63 25.22 -15.41 -7.62
CA PHE A 63 26.52 -15.93 -7.19
C PHE A 63 26.84 -17.30 -7.78
N GLY A 64 25.87 -17.95 -8.40
CA GLY A 64 25.95 -19.34 -8.84
C GLY A 64 25.58 -20.33 -7.74
N GLN A 65 25.50 -21.61 -8.11
CA GLN A 65 25.15 -22.70 -7.21
C GLN A 65 23.80 -22.50 -6.47
N GLY A 66 22.85 -21.74 -7.08
CA GLY A 66 21.55 -21.43 -6.51
C GLY A 66 21.55 -20.34 -5.44
N TRP A 67 22.65 -19.60 -5.26
CA TRP A 67 22.68 -18.42 -4.40
C TRP A 67 22.40 -17.16 -5.20
N THR A 68 21.44 -16.36 -4.74
CA THR A 68 21.08 -15.07 -5.34
C THR A 68 20.89 -14.01 -4.25
N MET A 69 21.07 -12.76 -4.63
CA MET A 69 20.79 -11.58 -3.82
C MET A 69 19.84 -10.66 -4.61
N GLY A 70 18.95 -10.00 -3.93
CA GLY A 70 18.15 -8.89 -4.47
C GLY A 70 18.15 -7.72 -3.49
N SER A 71 18.04 -6.53 -4.05
CA SER A 71 17.89 -5.27 -3.31
C SER A 71 17.00 -4.33 -4.11
N GLU A 72 16.17 -3.57 -3.43
CA GLU A 72 15.36 -2.51 -3.96
C GLU A 72 15.50 -1.28 -3.09
N ILE A 73 15.88 -0.16 -3.71
CA ILE A 73 16.07 1.13 -3.08
C ILE A 73 15.02 2.06 -3.64
N GLU A 74 14.16 2.57 -2.78
CA GLU A 74 13.09 3.50 -3.12
C GLU A 74 13.46 4.93 -2.71
N PHE A 75 13.13 5.87 -3.58
CA PHE A 75 13.13 7.30 -3.33
C PHE A 75 11.68 7.77 -3.42
N GLU A 76 11.06 8.09 -2.32
CA GLU A 76 9.71 8.62 -2.25
C GLU A 76 9.72 10.15 -2.33
N HIS A 77 8.71 10.73 -2.98
CA HIS A 77 8.48 12.17 -3.10
C HIS A 77 9.73 13.00 -3.45
N GLY A 78 10.58 12.46 -4.33
CA GLY A 78 11.82 13.11 -4.77
C GLY A 78 13.04 12.83 -3.88
N GLY A 79 12.93 11.92 -2.91
CA GLY A 79 14.05 11.53 -2.05
C GLY A 79 14.47 12.64 -1.09
N ASN A 80 15.73 12.64 -0.65
CA ASN A 80 16.30 13.64 0.26
C ASN A 80 16.43 15.04 -0.37
N GLY A 81 15.34 15.56 -0.93
CA GLY A 81 15.28 16.87 -1.54
C GLY A 81 15.41 18.02 -0.54
N THR A 82 15.32 19.24 -1.09
CA THR A 82 15.36 20.49 -0.34
C THR A 82 13.96 20.99 0.05
N ALA A 83 12.94 20.14 -0.03
CA ALA A 83 11.59 20.52 0.32
C ALA A 83 11.47 20.79 1.82
N VAL A 84 10.82 21.87 2.16
CA VAL A 84 10.31 22.09 3.52
C VAL A 84 8.98 21.42 3.57
N GLU A 85 8.86 20.35 4.34
CA GLU A 85 7.58 19.71 4.60
C GLU A 85 6.83 20.57 5.61
N ILE A 86 5.74 21.15 5.15
CA ILE A 86 4.76 21.77 6.03
C ILE A 86 3.72 20.69 6.26
N GLU A 87 3.75 20.03 7.40
CA GLU A 87 2.73 19.08 7.81
C GLU A 87 1.42 19.83 8.10
N ALA A 88 0.74 20.24 7.04
CA ALA A 88 -0.56 20.91 7.13
C ALA A 88 -1.69 20.00 7.65
N GLU A 89 -1.42 18.71 7.81
CA GLU A 89 -2.37 17.72 8.31
C GLU A 89 -2.32 17.56 9.82
N GLU A 90 -1.28 18.01 10.48
CA GLU A 90 -1.22 18.09 11.93
C GLU A 90 -1.96 19.37 12.39
N ALA A 91 -3.20 19.16 12.81
CA ALA A 91 -4.11 20.24 13.14
C ALA A 91 -3.56 21.07 14.30
N GLY A 92 -3.11 22.28 13.99
CA GLY A 92 -2.83 23.33 14.97
C GLY A 92 -1.38 23.78 15.08
N GLU A 93 -0.44 23.13 14.41
CA GLU A 93 0.95 23.57 14.42
C GLU A 93 1.37 24.09 13.04
N TYR A 94 1.45 25.40 12.94
CA TYR A 94 2.28 26.07 11.93
C TYR A 94 3.74 26.10 12.43
N GLU A 95 4.24 24.98 12.95
CA GLU A 95 5.67 24.84 13.10
C GLU A 95 6.19 24.31 11.77
N ALA A 96 6.85 25.21 11.04
CA ALA A 96 7.70 24.82 9.93
C ALA A 96 8.90 24.06 10.53
N GLU A 97 8.69 22.80 10.88
CA GLU A 97 9.82 21.91 11.05
C GLU A 97 10.42 21.74 9.66
N VAL A 98 11.68 22.13 9.53
CA VAL A 98 12.45 21.89 8.31
C VAL A 98 12.77 20.38 8.28
N GLU A 99 11.76 19.57 8.01
CA GLU A 99 12.00 18.19 7.64
C GLU A 99 12.44 18.14 6.18
N LYS A 100 13.36 17.27 5.88
CA LYS A 100 13.77 17.02 4.50
C LYS A 100 12.61 16.34 3.79
N GLY A 101 12.07 16.98 2.75
CA GLY A 101 11.02 16.38 1.94
C GLY A 101 11.51 15.12 1.24
N GLY A 102 10.67 14.09 1.25
CA GLY A 102 10.92 12.78 0.66
C GLY A 102 11.77 11.85 1.52
N GLU A 103 11.65 10.57 1.24
CA GLU A 103 12.33 9.49 1.96
C GLU A 103 13.22 8.68 1.03
N VAL A 104 14.24 8.03 1.58
CA VAL A 104 15.04 7.01 0.91
C VAL A 104 15.01 5.75 1.76
N ASN A 105 14.39 4.72 1.25
CA ASN A 105 14.16 3.46 1.95
C ASN A 105 14.79 2.28 1.21
N ILE A 106 15.23 1.29 1.97
CA ILE A 106 15.53 -0.03 1.43
C ILE A 106 14.27 -0.87 1.58
N GLU A 107 13.48 -1.01 0.52
CA GLU A 107 12.28 -1.84 0.53
C GLU A 107 12.61 -3.32 0.59
N GLN A 108 13.69 -3.72 -0.09
CA GLN A 108 14.14 -5.10 -0.09
C GLN A 108 15.66 -5.18 -0.01
N PHE A 109 16.15 -6.08 0.81
CA PHE A 109 17.51 -6.59 0.78
C PHE A 109 17.53 -8.01 1.31
N TRP A 110 17.75 -8.97 0.41
CA TRP A 110 17.66 -10.38 0.78
C TRP A 110 18.71 -11.24 0.08
N ILE A 111 19.01 -12.37 0.72
CA ILE A 111 19.79 -13.45 0.17
C ILE A 111 18.88 -14.68 0.06
N ASN A 112 18.93 -15.35 -1.06
CA ASN A 112 18.13 -16.55 -1.35
C ASN A 112 19.03 -17.71 -1.72
N LYS A 113 18.67 -18.90 -1.24
CA LYS A 113 19.27 -20.17 -1.64
C LYS A 113 18.18 -21.07 -2.27
N GLU A 114 18.42 -21.42 -3.52
CA GLU A 114 17.59 -22.35 -4.28
C GLU A 114 18.01 -23.79 -4.08
N PHE A 115 17.02 -24.68 -3.96
CA PHE A 115 17.18 -26.13 -3.91
C PHE A 115 16.21 -26.78 -4.92
N TRP A 116 16.60 -27.93 -5.44
CA TRP A 116 15.75 -28.78 -6.29
C TRP A 116 15.11 -28.03 -7.47
N ASN A 117 15.89 -27.21 -8.18
CA ASN A 117 15.45 -26.42 -9.34
C ASN A 117 14.25 -25.52 -9.01
N GLY A 118 14.31 -24.79 -7.90
CA GLY A 118 13.29 -23.84 -7.49
C GLY A 118 12.03 -24.45 -6.86
N MET A 119 12.00 -25.79 -6.67
CA MET A 119 10.91 -26.41 -5.94
C MET A 119 10.90 -26.03 -4.47
N PHE A 120 12.06 -25.74 -3.89
CA PHE A 120 12.21 -25.26 -2.53
C PHE A 120 13.32 -24.21 -2.46
N ASN A 121 13.06 -23.12 -1.75
CA ASN A 121 14.02 -22.03 -1.59
C ASN A 121 13.93 -21.49 -0.16
N ILE A 122 15.04 -20.98 0.34
CA ILE A 122 15.13 -20.25 1.60
C ILE A 122 15.61 -18.85 1.27
N LYS A 123 14.84 -17.83 1.67
CA LYS A 123 15.17 -16.42 1.50
C LYS A 123 15.15 -15.73 2.86
N ALA A 124 16.13 -14.90 3.15
CA ALA A 124 16.22 -14.15 4.41
C ALA A 124 16.72 -12.73 4.17
N GLY A 125 16.24 -11.80 4.96
CA GLY A 125 16.56 -10.37 4.89
C GLY A 125 15.31 -9.51 5.02
N GLU A 126 15.36 -8.28 4.49
CA GLU A 126 14.19 -7.42 4.31
C GLU A 126 13.43 -7.93 3.07
N ILE A 127 12.23 -8.45 3.27
CA ILE A 127 11.46 -9.16 2.24
C ILE A 127 10.02 -8.66 2.19
N ILE A 128 9.43 -8.66 1.00
CA ILE A 128 8.00 -8.32 0.82
C ILE A 128 7.15 -9.37 1.54
N VAL A 129 6.22 -8.92 2.35
CA VAL A 129 5.21 -9.77 3.00
C VAL A 129 4.17 -10.16 1.96
N PRO A 130 3.91 -11.45 1.69
CA PRO A 130 3.19 -11.88 0.51
C PRO A 130 1.67 -11.82 0.68
N ILE A 131 1.14 -10.71 1.20
CA ILE A 131 -0.29 -10.53 1.48
C ILE A 131 -0.89 -9.53 0.50
N GLY A 132 -2.04 -9.90 -0.07
CA GLY A 132 -2.82 -9.06 -0.97
C GLY A 132 -2.25 -8.96 -2.39
N TYR A 133 -2.96 -8.21 -3.25
CA TYR A 133 -2.56 -7.98 -4.64
C TYR A 133 -1.66 -6.76 -4.78
N SER A 134 -2.10 -5.58 -4.33
CA SER A 134 -1.39 -4.31 -4.54
C SER A 134 -0.07 -4.22 -3.78
N ASN A 135 0.08 -5.00 -2.72
CA ASN A 135 1.35 -5.13 -2.02
C ASN A 135 2.35 -6.04 -2.77
N VAL A 136 1.90 -7.20 -3.25
CA VAL A 136 2.76 -8.15 -3.97
C VAL A 136 3.11 -7.66 -5.38
N TYR A 137 2.19 -6.95 -6.01
CA TYR A 137 2.30 -6.40 -7.37
C TYR A 137 2.18 -4.87 -7.33
N HIS A 138 3.14 -4.22 -6.68
CA HIS A 138 3.13 -2.78 -6.38
C HIS A 138 3.73 -1.89 -7.47
N GLU A 139 4.41 -2.48 -8.46
CA GLU A 139 5.01 -1.75 -9.57
C GLU A 139 3.94 -1.03 -10.42
N PRO A 140 4.22 0.14 -11.00
CA PRO A 140 3.21 0.97 -11.67
C PRO A 140 2.61 0.36 -12.94
N ASP A 141 3.21 -0.66 -13.53
CA ASP A 141 2.63 -1.40 -14.65
C ASP A 141 1.63 -2.49 -14.22
N GLN A 142 1.52 -2.76 -12.93
CA GLN A 142 0.64 -3.78 -12.36
C GLN A 142 -0.77 -3.26 -12.04
N PHE A 143 -1.04 -1.97 -12.21
CA PHE A 143 -2.37 -1.35 -12.04
C PHE A 143 -2.60 -0.27 -13.09
N PHE A 144 -3.87 0.04 -13.42
CA PHE A 144 -4.20 1.05 -14.41
C PHE A 144 -4.25 2.46 -13.82
N THR A 145 -4.60 2.62 -12.55
CA THR A 145 -4.70 3.92 -11.89
C THR A 145 -3.37 4.68 -11.91
N VAL A 146 -3.42 6.00 -11.82
CA VAL A 146 -2.22 6.85 -11.79
C VAL A 146 -1.46 6.63 -10.51
N TYR A 147 -2.12 6.69 -9.36
CA TYR A 147 -1.58 6.27 -8.07
C TYR A 147 -1.94 4.81 -7.77
N ARG A 148 -1.25 4.19 -6.82
CA ARG A 148 -1.60 2.85 -6.30
C ARG A 148 -3.07 2.78 -5.90
N PRO A 149 -3.74 1.61 -6.07
CA PRO A 149 -5.11 1.40 -5.59
C PRO A 149 -5.27 1.69 -4.11
N GLU A 150 -6.36 2.37 -3.72
CA GLU A 150 -6.52 2.85 -2.34
C GLU A 150 -6.96 1.77 -1.37
N GLY A 151 -7.91 0.90 -1.76
CA GLY A 151 -8.64 0.06 -0.82
C GLY A 151 -7.74 -0.84 0.03
N GLU A 152 -6.96 -1.68 -0.62
CA GLU A 152 -6.03 -2.59 0.04
C GLU A 152 -4.90 -1.83 0.75
N ALA A 153 -4.34 -0.81 0.07
CA ALA A 153 -3.30 0.03 0.62
C ALA A 153 -3.74 0.85 1.85
N THR A 154 -5.05 1.07 2.04
CA THR A 154 -5.56 1.76 3.23
C THR A 154 -5.64 0.85 4.45
N ILE A 155 -6.05 -0.42 4.27
CA ILE A 155 -6.31 -1.30 5.41
C ILE A 155 -5.09 -2.09 5.89
N MET A 156 -4.01 -2.18 5.09
CA MET A 156 -2.78 -2.87 5.44
C MET A 156 -1.55 -2.12 4.93
N PRO A 157 -0.35 -2.38 5.47
CA PRO A 157 0.88 -1.75 4.98
C PRO A 157 1.07 -1.97 3.48
N ASN A 158 1.63 -0.96 2.79
CA ASN A 158 1.89 -0.96 1.36
C ASN A 158 3.05 0.02 1.05
N THR A 159 4.16 -0.35 0.50
CA THR A 159 4.69 -1.67 0.18
C THR A 159 5.07 -2.40 1.48
N TRP A 160 4.40 -3.47 1.82
CA TRP A 160 4.65 -4.13 3.10
C TRP A 160 5.90 -5.01 3.00
N HIS A 161 6.98 -4.60 3.63
CA HIS A 161 8.23 -5.34 3.75
C HIS A 161 8.66 -5.43 5.20
N GLN A 162 9.34 -6.51 5.56
CA GLN A 162 9.87 -6.73 6.92
C GLN A 162 11.08 -7.67 6.89
N VAL A 163 11.95 -7.50 7.90
CA VAL A 163 13.03 -8.46 8.14
C VAL A 163 12.43 -9.80 8.57
N GLY A 164 12.81 -10.86 7.87
CA GLY A 164 12.29 -12.18 8.15
C GLY A 164 12.97 -13.29 7.35
N ILE A 165 12.35 -14.47 7.47
CA ILE A 165 12.77 -15.67 6.73
C ILE A 165 11.55 -16.16 5.93
N SER A 166 11.77 -16.48 4.66
CA SER A 166 10.78 -17.03 3.75
C SER A 166 11.22 -18.40 3.25
N LEU A 167 10.30 -19.34 3.33
CA LEU A 167 10.36 -20.65 2.67
C LEU A 167 9.40 -20.60 1.49
N TRP A 168 9.90 -20.70 0.26
CA TRP A 168 9.05 -20.59 -0.93
C TRP A 168 9.47 -21.56 -2.02
N GLY A 169 8.59 -21.78 -2.97
CA GLY A 169 8.90 -22.63 -4.10
C GLY A 169 7.83 -22.65 -5.18
N ARG A 170 8.15 -23.37 -6.25
CA ARG A 170 7.23 -23.60 -7.37
C ARG A 170 7.14 -25.07 -7.68
N LEU A 171 5.89 -25.56 -7.82
CA LEU A 171 5.60 -26.94 -8.22
C LEU A 171 4.56 -26.92 -9.33
N LYS A 172 4.97 -27.20 -10.57
CA LYS A 172 4.12 -27.08 -11.77
C LYS A 172 3.52 -25.67 -11.87
N ASN A 173 2.19 -25.58 -11.79
CA ASN A 173 1.42 -24.35 -11.90
C ASN A 173 1.13 -23.69 -10.54
N TRP A 174 1.76 -24.15 -9.48
CA TRP A 174 1.59 -23.63 -8.14
C TRP A 174 2.87 -22.95 -7.66
N ARG A 175 2.72 -21.81 -7.01
CA ARG A 175 3.73 -21.16 -6.18
C ARG A 175 3.23 -21.14 -4.75
N TYR A 176 4.11 -21.37 -3.80
CA TYR A 176 3.81 -21.28 -2.38
C TYR A 176 4.90 -20.53 -1.66
N GLU A 177 4.52 -19.85 -0.59
CA GLU A 177 5.43 -19.11 0.27
C GLU A 177 4.92 -19.10 1.71
N ALA A 178 5.82 -19.32 2.68
CA ALA A 178 5.58 -19.21 4.10
C ALA A 178 6.68 -18.34 4.72
N GLN A 179 6.29 -17.37 5.52
CA GLN A 179 7.24 -16.44 6.15
C GLN A 179 7.09 -16.42 7.67
N LEU A 180 8.21 -16.20 8.35
CA LEU A 180 8.28 -15.84 9.76
C LEU A 180 8.89 -14.43 9.85
N LEU A 181 8.17 -13.51 10.50
CA LEU A 181 8.44 -12.09 10.53
C LEU A 181 8.29 -11.54 11.95
N SER A 182 8.74 -10.32 12.20
CA SER A 182 8.28 -9.55 13.37
C SER A 182 6.79 -9.20 13.21
N GLY A 183 6.03 -9.17 14.30
CA GLY A 183 4.65 -8.70 14.28
C GLY A 183 4.58 -7.18 14.05
N LEU A 184 3.42 -6.68 13.62
CA LEU A 184 3.15 -5.24 13.53
C LEU A 184 3.11 -4.60 14.93
N ASN A 185 3.20 -3.27 14.98
CA ASN A 185 3.06 -2.50 16.22
C ASN A 185 1.69 -1.80 16.25
N SER A 186 0.82 -2.21 17.18
CA SER A 186 -0.53 -1.65 17.33
C SER A 186 -0.57 -0.22 17.90
N GLU A 187 0.53 0.34 18.37
CA GLU A 187 0.61 1.75 18.74
C GLU A 187 0.42 2.68 17.54
N SER A 188 0.67 2.18 16.32
CA SER A 188 0.53 2.93 15.06
C SER A 188 -0.79 2.65 14.33
N PHE A 189 -1.72 1.89 14.91
CA PHE A 189 -3.01 1.61 14.28
C PHE A 189 -3.99 2.78 14.49
N THR A 190 -4.79 3.07 13.45
CA THR A 190 -5.73 4.21 13.47
C THR A 190 -7.10 3.84 12.91
N ALA A 191 -8.11 4.67 13.17
CA ALA A 191 -9.44 4.51 12.58
C ALA A 191 -9.41 4.65 11.05
N GLU A 192 -8.59 5.55 10.53
CA GLU A 192 -8.58 5.94 9.12
C GLU A 192 -7.81 4.97 8.23
N SER A 193 -6.80 4.31 8.79
CA SER A 193 -5.86 3.46 8.06
C SER A 193 -5.71 2.06 8.65
N PHE A 194 -6.53 1.70 9.64
CA PHE A 194 -6.50 0.41 10.31
C PHE A 194 -5.09 0.02 10.75
N VAL A 195 -4.43 -0.98 10.10
CA VAL A 195 -3.10 -1.45 10.47
C VAL A 195 -1.97 -0.97 9.55
N HIS A 196 -2.28 -0.07 8.61
CA HIS A 196 -1.35 0.39 7.56
C HIS A 196 0.02 0.82 8.11
N TYR A 197 0.04 1.66 9.14
CA TYR A 197 1.29 2.17 9.73
C TYR A 197 1.94 1.20 10.72
N GLY A 198 1.37 0.03 10.97
CA GLY A 198 1.87 -0.94 11.93
C GLY A 198 3.23 -1.56 11.60
N ALA A 199 3.65 -1.48 10.32
CA ALA A 199 4.98 -1.92 9.89
C ALA A 199 6.09 -0.88 10.15
N THR A 200 5.72 0.38 10.43
CA THR A 200 6.68 1.44 10.74
C THR A 200 7.26 1.28 12.15
N SER A 201 8.44 1.82 12.37
CA SER A 201 9.07 1.82 13.69
C SER A 201 9.54 3.24 14.03
N PRO A 202 9.25 3.74 15.22
CA PRO A 202 9.79 5.01 15.70
C PRO A 202 11.27 4.90 16.13
N TYR A 203 11.90 3.74 15.94
CA TYR A 203 13.29 3.47 16.30
C TYR A 203 14.10 3.16 15.04
N GLU A 204 15.42 3.23 15.13
CA GLU A 204 16.36 2.84 14.06
C GLU A 204 16.31 1.32 13.73
N PHE A 205 15.51 0.56 14.46
CA PHE A 205 15.31 -0.88 14.31
C PHE A 205 13.85 -1.25 14.56
N LYS A 206 13.42 -2.39 14.04
CA LYS A 206 12.07 -2.95 14.35
C LYS A 206 12.12 -3.77 15.62
N VAL A 207 11.19 -3.52 16.54
CA VAL A 207 11.03 -4.32 17.75
C VAL A 207 10.38 -5.65 17.37
N ALA A 208 10.95 -6.75 17.84
CA ALA A 208 10.48 -8.10 17.55
C ALA A 208 10.18 -8.90 18.83
N ASN A 209 9.40 -8.30 19.72
CA ASN A 209 8.93 -8.98 20.95
C ASN A 209 7.87 -10.04 20.64
N ASN A 210 7.11 -9.86 19.56
CA ASN A 210 6.17 -10.82 19.03
C ASN A 210 6.50 -11.12 17.57
N TYR A 211 6.20 -12.34 17.15
CA TYR A 211 6.38 -12.81 15.79
C TYR A 211 5.05 -12.96 15.08
N ALA A 212 5.11 -12.98 13.76
CA ALA A 212 3.98 -13.20 12.88
C ALA A 212 4.34 -14.21 11.78
N GLY A 213 3.34 -14.92 11.31
CA GLY A 213 3.42 -15.79 10.14
C GLY A 213 2.64 -15.22 8.97
N ALA A 214 3.19 -15.34 7.77
CA ALA A 214 2.50 -15.05 6.53
C ALA A 214 2.56 -16.25 5.60
N LEU A 215 1.46 -16.52 4.89
CA LEU A 215 1.32 -17.62 3.93
C LEU A 215 0.74 -17.09 2.63
N ARG A 216 1.22 -17.62 1.49
CA ARG A 216 0.62 -17.37 0.18
C ARG A 216 0.68 -18.61 -0.70
N ILE A 217 -0.39 -18.83 -1.45
CA ILE A 217 -0.46 -19.87 -2.50
C ILE A 217 -1.01 -19.22 -3.75
N ASP A 218 -0.30 -19.39 -4.87
CA ASP A 218 -0.69 -18.90 -6.19
C ASP A 218 -0.92 -20.06 -7.16
N ASN A 219 -1.94 -19.93 -8.01
CA ASN A 219 -2.27 -20.89 -9.06
C ASN A 219 -2.26 -20.24 -10.44
N TYR A 220 -1.58 -20.87 -11.39
CA TYR A 220 -1.42 -20.45 -12.79
C TYR A 220 -1.90 -21.55 -13.77
N SER A 221 -2.81 -22.44 -13.35
CA SER A 221 -3.23 -23.60 -14.16
C SER A 221 -4.04 -23.22 -15.39
N VAL A 222 -4.73 -22.08 -15.36
CA VAL A 222 -5.51 -21.58 -16.49
C VAL A 222 -4.71 -20.51 -17.22
N MET A 223 -4.56 -20.67 -18.52
CA MET A 223 -3.78 -19.73 -19.35
C MET A 223 -4.35 -18.31 -19.26
N GLY A 224 -3.50 -17.37 -18.85
CA GLY A 224 -3.84 -15.96 -18.68
C GLY A 224 -4.53 -15.65 -17.34
N LEU A 225 -4.84 -16.64 -16.52
CA LEU A 225 -5.43 -16.45 -15.19
C LEU A 225 -4.44 -16.81 -14.10
N HIS A 226 -4.27 -15.90 -13.17
CA HIS A 226 -3.59 -16.08 -11.91
C HIS A 226 -4.61 -15.91 -10.77
N ILE A 227 -4.56 -16.75 -9.77
CA ILE A 227 -5.34 -16.64 -8.52
C ILE A 227 -4.38 -16.81 -7.36
N GLY A 228 -4.41 -15.88 -6.42
CA GLY A 228 -3.62 -15.87 -5.19
C GLY A 228 -4.53 -15.91 -3.95
N LEU A 229 -4.15 -16.72 -2.98
CA LEU A 229 -4.73 -16.73 -1.63
C LEU A 229 -3.61 -16.54 -0.64
N SER A 230 -3.78 -15.56 0.26
CA SER A 230 -2.78 -15.25 1.27
C SER A 230 -3.41 -15.00 2.64
N GLY A 231 -2.62 -15.17 3.69
CA GLY A 231 -3.04 -14.96 5.07
C GLY A 231 -1.88 -14.57 5.97
N TYR A 232 -2.16 -13.73 6.94
CA TYR A 232 -1.22 -13.25 7.96
C TYR A 232 -1.84 -13.47 9.34
N TYR A 233 -1.01 -13.84 10.32
CA TYR A 233 -1.41 -13.91 11.71
C TYR A 233 -0.24 -13.54 12.62
N GLY A 234 -0.47 -12.66 13.60
CA GLY A 234 0.53 -12.25 14.57
C GLY A 234 -0.04 -11.48 15.74
N TYR A 235 0.78 -11.30 16.79
CA TYR A 235 0.46 -10.47 17.95
C TYR A 235 1.14 -9.11 17.79
N THR A 236 0.47 -8.02 18.18
CA THR A 236 0.90 -6.66 17.85
C THR A 236 1.15 -5.78 19.08
N PHE A 237 0.49 -6.05 20.21
CA PHE A 237 0.42 -5.11 21.34
C PHE A 237 1.77 -4.90 22.06
N ARG A 238 2.72 -5.84 21.97
CA ARG A 238 4.01 -5.74 22.66
C ARG A 238 5.21 -5.50 21.74
N ASN A 239 4.97 -5.18 20.50
CA ASN A 239 6.05 -4.84 19.56
C ASN A 239 6.50 -3.38 19.69
N THR A 240 6.77 -2.99 20.94
CA THR A 240 7.23 -1.66 21.35
C THR A 240 8.26 -1.80 22.47
N LEU A 241 9.09 -0.78 22.69
CA LEU A 241 10.01 -0.72 23.82
C LEU A 241 9.30 -0.29 25.12
N ARG A 242 8.04 0.13 25.05
CA ARG A 242 7.27 0.49 26.23
C ARG A 242 6.84 -0.77 26.99
N THR A 243 6.83 -0.67 28.32
CA THR A 243 6.29 -1.72 29.18
C THR A 243 4.89 -1.29 29.62
N PRO A 244 3.84 -1.91 29.09
CA PRO A 244 2.49 -1.67 29.58
C PRO A 244 2.39 -2.00 31.07
N GLY A 245 1.60 -1.23 31.81
CA GLY A 245 1.32 -1.54 33.22
C GLY A 245 0.52 -2.83 33.36
N THR A 246 0.53 -3.43 34.55
CA THR A 246 -0.14 -4.72 34.87
C THR A 246 -1.62 -4.76 34.51
N LYS A 247 -2.29 -3.61 34.42
CA LYS A 247 -3.68 -3.48 33.93
C LYS A 247 -3.86 -4.08 32.51
N TYR A 248 -2.80 -4.12 31.72
CA TYR A 248 -2.82 -4.52 30.32
C TYR A 248 -2.15 -5.89 30.05
N ASP A 249 -1.85 -6.65 31.11
CA ASP A 249 -1.10 -7.91 30.98
C ASP A 249 -1.81 -8.99 30.14
N GLY A 250 -3.13 -8.91 30.01
CA GLY A 250 -3.92 -9.85 29.21
C GLY A 250 -4.03 -9.50 27.72
N LEU A 251 -3.63 -8.29 27.31
CA LEU A 251 -3.80 -7.84 25.93
C LEU A 251 -2.74 -8.45 25.01
N THR A 252 -3.18 -8.94 23.88
CA THR A 252 -2.31 -9.52 22.83
C THR A 252 -2.33 -8.73 21.55
N GLY A 253 -3.46 -8.11 21.21
CA GLY A 253 -3.68 -7.48 19.93
C GLY A 253 -3.47 -8.47 18.79
N ALA A 254 -4.17 -9.62 18.81
CA ALA A 254 -4.07 -10.61 17.76
C ALA A 254 -4.67 -10.07 16.47
N LEU A 255 -3.86 -10.05 15.41
CA LEU A 255 -4.25 -9.61 14.08
C LEU A 255 -4.24 -10.80 13.12
N GLY A 256 -5.38 -11.05 12.48
CA GLY A 256 -5.53 -12.00 11.38
C GLY A 256 -5.94 -11.27 10.10
N ILE A 257 -5.26 -11.54 8.98
CA ILE A 257 -5.63 -11.02 7.66
C ILE A 257 -5.77 -12.20 6.71
N ILE A 258 -6.79 -12.17 5.85
CA ILE A 258 -6.95 -13.08 4.72
C ILE A 258 -7.22 -12.26 3.46
N ALA A 259 -6.55 -12.59 2.38
CA ALA A 259 -6.67 -11.92 1.10
C ALA A 259 -6.77 -12.93 -0.05
N LEU A 260 -7.74 -12.72 -0.92
CA LEU A 260 -7.93 -13.44 -2.18
C LEU A 260 -7.77 -12.45 -3.32
N ASP A 261 -6.93 -12.77 -4.27
CA ASP A 261 -6.70 -11.92 -5.44
C ASP A 261 -6.69 -12.73 -6.73
N PHE A 262 -6.93 -12.04 -7.84
CA PHE A 262 -6.79 -12.62 -9.16
C PHE A 262 -6.35 -11.59 -10.20
N SER A 263 -5.67 -12.07 -11.23
CA SER A 263 -5.45 -11.31 -12.45
C SER A 263 -5.68 -12.18 -13.69
N PHE A 264 -6.37 -11.63 -14.68
CA PHE A 264 -6.64 -12.25 -15.97
C PHE A 264 -6.08 -11.37 -17.08
N ASN A 265 -5.17 -11.93 -17.90
CA ASN A 265 -4.54 -11.22 -19.01
C ASN A 265 -4.61 -12.08 -20.27
N ARG A 266 -5.68 -11.89 -21.06
CA ARG A 266 -5.91 -12.61 -22.31
C ARG A 266 -6.91 -11.86 -23.21
N TRP A 267 -6.82 -12.06 -24.51
CA TRP A 267 -7.73 -11.50 -25.53
C TRP A 267 -7.81 -9.96 -25.48
N ASN A 268 -6.67 -9.31 -25.24
CA ASN A 268 -6.55 -7.86 -25.11
C ASN A 268 -7.27 -7.27 -23.87
N TRP A 269 -7.77 -8.11 -22.98
CA TRP A 269 -8.30 -7.74 -21.68
C TRP A 269 -7.25 -7.98 -20.60
N ILE A 270 -7.19 -7.03 -19.68
CA ILE A 270 -6.59 -7.21 -18.36
C ILE A 270 -7.69 -6.95 -17.34
N ILE A 271 -7.96 -7.95 -16.50
CA ILE A 271 -8.95 -7.84 -15.41
C ILE A 271 -8.25 -8.28 -14.12
N ARG A 272 -8.39 -7.49 -13.07
CA ARG A 272 -7.77 -7.74 -11.77
C ARG A 272 -8.79 -7.50 -10.67
N GLY A 273 -8.66 -8.19 -9.57
CA GLY A 273 -9.52 -7.98 -8.41
C GLY A 273 -8.94 -8.59 -7.16
N ASN A 274 -9.40 -8.09 -6.02
CA ASN A 274 -9.03 -8.56 -4.69
C ASN A 274 -10.23 -8.49 -3.73
N VAL A 275 -10.17 -9.31 -2.70
CA VAL A 275 -11.06 -9.28 -1.53
C VAL A 275 -10.21 -9.55 -0.30
N ASP A 276 -10.19 -8.61 0.63
CA ASP A 276 -9.38 -8.63 1.83
C ASP A 276 -10.26 -8.46 3.06
N TYR A 277 -9.99 -9.25 4.07
CA TYR A 277 -10.61 -9.14 5.38
C TYR A 277 -9.55 -9.22 6.46
N ALA A 278 -9.65 -8.33 7.43
CA ALA A 278 -8.79 -8.32 8.59
C ALA A 278 -9.61 -8.26 9.88
N HIS A 279 -9.14 -8.98 10.90
CA HIS A 279 -9.71 -8.97 12.24
C HIS A 279 -8.63 -8.67 13.28
N PHE A 280 -8.93 -7.79 14.20
CA PHE A 280 -8.05 -7.33 15.25
C PHE A 280 -8.72 -7.48 16.62
N SER A 281 -8.11 -8.25 17.52
CA SER A 281 -8.60 -8.43 18.88
C SER A 281 -8.19 -7.27 19.76
N ASP A 282 -8.91 -7.10 20.87
CA ASP A 282 -8.60 -6.12 21.92
C ASP A 282 -8.60 -4.66 21.39
N ALA A 283 -9.36 -4.38 20.32
CA ALA A 283 -9.32 -3.09 19.63
C ALA A 283 -9.69 -1.91 20.55
N ASP A 284 -10.72 -2.06 21.38
CA ASP A 284 -11.19 -1.00 22.29
C ASP A 284 -10.19 -0.75 23.41
N GLU A 285 -9.63 -1.81 24.00
CA GLU A 285 -8.66 -1.72 25.09
C GLU A 285 -7.34 -1.14 24.59
N ILE A 286 -6.89 -1.52 23.39
CA ILE A 286 -5.67 -0.99 22.79
C ILE A 286 -5.88 0.46 22.37
N SER A 287 -7.04 0.82 21.83
CA SER A 287 -7.39 2.22 21.56
C SER A 287 -7.31 3.08 22.82
N ALA A 288 -7.89 2.60 23.93
CA ALA A 288 -7.82 3.29 25.21
C ALA A 288 -6.39 3.38 25.76
N TYR A 289 -5.58 2.34 25.56
CA TYR A 289 -4.17 2.35 25.93
C TYR A 289 -3.39 3.40 25.11
N ASN A 290 -3.56 3.43 23.81
CA ASN A 290 -2.89 4.38 22.91
C ASN A 290 -3.25 5.82 23.29
N GLN A 291 -4.53 6.12 23.53
CA GLN A 291 -4.99 7.43 23.96
C GLN A 291 -4.38 7.87 25.30
N ALA A 292 -4.23 6.95 26.25
CA ALA A 292 -3.72 7.25 27.58
C ALA A 292 -2.18 7.40 27.66
N ASN A 293 -1.45 6.77 26.76
CA ASN A 293 0.01 6.60 26.87
C ASN A 293 0.80 7.29 25.76
N TRP A 294 0.13 7.94 24.84
CA TRP A 294 0.79 8.60 23.73
C TRP A 294 1.36 9.95 24.16
N THR A 295 2.68 10.10 24.15
CA THR A 295 3.38 11.31 24.58
C THR A 295 4.28 11.93 23.50
N HIS A 296 4.26 11.40 22.26
CA HIS A 296 5.11 11.90 21.20
C HIS A 296 4.51 13.14 20.51
N HIS A 297 5.35 14.15 20.26
CA HIS A 297 5.02 15.40 19.57
C HIS A 297 4.43 15.21 18.16
N ARG A 298 4.69 14.08 17.51
CA ARG A 298 4.11 13.71 16.21
C ARG A 298 2.59 13.60 16.20
N PHE A 299 1.98 13.51 17.38
CA PHE A 299 0.56 13.27 17.59
C PHE A 299 0.04 14.20 18.69
N GLN A 300 0.22 15.51 18.51
CA GLN A 300 -0.27 16.51 19.45
C GLN A 300 -1.79 16.62 19.43
N ASP A 301 -2.32 17.29 20.47
CA ASP A 301 -3.75 17.61 20.56
C ASP A 301 -4.23 18.29 19.26
N GLY A 302 -5.13 17.62 18.56
CA GLY A 302 -5.68 18.11 17.30
C GLY A 302 -5.30 17.27 16.08
N ASN A 303 -4.29 16.41 16.15
CA ASN A 303 -4.06 15.42 15.09
C ASN A 303 -5.21 14.39 15.09
N PRO A 304 -5.96 14.28 14.01
CA PRO A 304 -7.08 13.36 13.92
C PRO A 304 -6.70 11.89 14.04
N HIS A 305 -5.46 11.54 13.72
CA HIS A 305 -4.96 10.17 13.83
C HIS A 305 -4.60 9.78 15.28
N HIS A 306 -4.35 10.75 16.13
CA HIS A 306 -3.87 10.53 17.50
C HIS A 306 -4.92 9.94 18.44
N TYR A 307 -6.18 10.35 18.31
CA TYR A 307 -7.28 9.91 19.19
C TYR A 307 -8.24 8.97 18.48
N SER A 308 -7.83 8.37 17.39
CA SER A 308 -8.72 7.50 16.66
C SER A 308 -8.88 6.16 17.35
N ASN A 309 -10.10 5.68 17.39
CA ASN A 309 -10.39 4.32 17.82
C ASN A 309 -10.11 3.36 16.68
N ILE A 310 -9.51 2.23 16.98
CA ILE A 310 -9.19 1.20 16.00
C ILE A 310 -10.43 0.33 15.79
N GLY A 311 -10.76 0.00 14.54
CA GLY A 311 -11.80 -0.96 14.23
C GLY A 311 -11.42 -2.38 14.67
N SER A 312 -12.39 -3.21 15.04
CA SER A 312 -12.18 -4.63 15.33
C SER A 312 -12.04 -5.44 14.04
N SER A 313 -12.48 -4.93 12.91
CA SER A 313 -12.26 -5.52 11.59
C SER A 313 -12.23 -4.47 10.50
N ALA A 314 -11.54 -4.81 9.41
CA ALA A 314 -11.51 -4.03 8.20
C ALA A 314 -11.75 -4.91 6.97
N VAL A 315 -12.28 -4.31 5.90
CA VAL A 315 -12.53 -4.99 4.63
C VAL A 315 -12.09 -4.10 3.47
N ALA A 316 -11.57 -4.73 2.42
CA ALA A 316 -11.38 -4.08 1.13
C ALA A 316 -11.74 -5.05 0.01
N TYR A 317 -12.34 -4.56 -1.07
CA TYR A 317 -12.48 -5.32 -2.30
C TYR A 317 -12.48 -4.39 -3.51
N ALA A 318 -11.94 -4.88 -4.59
CA ALA A 318 -11.84 -4.12 -5.82
C ALA A 318 -11.95 -5.02 -7.05
N ILE A 319 -12.39 -4.41 -8.13
CA ILE A 319 -12.30 -4.97 -9.48
C ILE A 319 -11.86 -3.89 -10.46
N GLU A 320 -10.93 -4.24 -11.32
CA GLU A 320 -10.39 -3.40 -12.38
C GLU A 320 -10.46 -4.15 -13.70
N ALA A 321 -10.86 -3.47 -14.77
CA ALA A 321 -10.88 -4.05 -16.11
C ALA A 321 -10.43 -3.01 -17.13
N GLY A 322 -9.51 -3.41 -18.01
CA GLY A 322 -9.04 -2.62 -19.14
C GLY A 322 -9.01 -3.40 -20.43
N TYR A 323 -9.35 -2.74 -21.53
CA TYR A 323 -9.29 -3.30 -22.87
C TYR A 323 -8.33 -2.50 -23.75
N ASN A 324 -7.41 -3.20 -24.43
CA ASN A 324 -6.48 -2.59 -25.36
C ASN A 324 -7.17 -2.30 -26.70
N VAL A 325 -7.61 -1.06 -26.90
CA VAL A 325 -8.32 -0.65 -28.13
C VAL A 325 -7.41 -0.59 -29.34
N PHE A 326 -6.09 -0.38 -29.18
CA PHE A 326 -5.13 -0.38 -30.27
C PHE A 326 -4.90 -1.76 -30.87
N SER A 327 -5.28 -2.81 -30.16
CA SER A 327 -5.29 -4.17 -30.69
C SER A 327 -6.18 -4.33 -31.95
N GLN A 328 -7.16 -3.44 -32.12
CA GLN A 328 -8.08 -3.43 -33.27
C GLN A 328 -7.51 -2.63 -34.47
N ILE A 329 -6.44 -1.85 -34.26
CA ILE A 329 -5.82 -1.00 -35.30
C ILE A 329 -4.54 -1.67 -35.78
N PRO A 330 -4.48 -2.18 -37.06
CA PRO A 330 -3.34 -2.96 -37.52
C PRO A 330 -2.00 -2.22 -37.41
N GLN A 331 -1.96 -0.92 -37.68
CA GLN A 331 -0.76 -0.10 -37.60
C GLN A 331 -0.19 -0.02 -36.18
N MET A 332 -1.04 0.27 -35.19
CA MET A 332 -0.64 0.37 -33.80
C MET A 332 -0.19 -1.00 -33.23
N ARG A 333 -0.87 -2.06 -33.65
CA ARG A 333 -0.48 -3.43 -33.31
C ARG A 333 0.89 -3.81 -33.89
N GLN A 334 1.22 -3.38 -35.11
CA GLN A 334 2.53 -3.63 -35.69
C GLN A 334 3.66 -2.87 -34.99
N GLN A 335 3.36 -1.69 -34.45
CA GLN A 335 4.28 -0.88 -33.66
C GLN A 335 4.37 -1.31 -32.18
N ASN A 336 3.56 -2.31 -31.76
CA ASN A 336 3.41 -2.75 -30.38
C ASN A 336 2.93 -1.65 -29.42
N GLU A 337 2.29 -0.61 -29.96
CA GLU A 337 1.66 0.41 -29.11
C GLU A 337 0.37 -0.12 -28.47
N GLN A 338 0.11 0.31 -27.27
CA GLN A 338 -1.08 -0.09 -26.53
C GLN A 338 -1.82 1.15 -26.03
N LEU A 339 -3.16 1.11 -26.11
CA LEU A 339 -4.05 2.06 -25.47
C LEU A 339 -5.13 1.30 -24.74
N PHE A 340 -5.05 1.28 -23.44
CA PHE A 340 -6.08 0.70 -22.58
C PHE A 340 -7.10 1.77 -22.20
N VAL A 341 -8.38 1.45 -22.39
CA VAL A 341 -9.50 2.11 -21.74
C VAL A 341 -9.86 1.26 -20.54
N PHE A 342 -9.92 1.83 -19.35
CA PHE A 342 -10.14 1.06 -18.14
C PHE A 342 -11.20 1.69 -17.22
N GLY A 343 -11.75 0.83 -16.38
CA GLY A 343 -12.57 1.20 -15.23
C GLY A 343 -12.16 0.40 -14.01
N ARG A 344 -12.24 1.03 -12.84
CA ARG A 344 -12.00 0.42 -11.54
C ARG A 344 -13.10 0.80 -10.57
N PHE A 345 -13.54 -0.17 -9.80
CA PHE A 345 -14.39 0.03 -8.62
C PHE A 345 -13.67 -0.55 -7.41
N GLU A 346 -13.68 0.17 -6.32
CA GLU A 346 -13.16 -0.31 -5.04
C GLU A 346 -14.06 0.12 -3.89
N HIS A 347 -14.10 -0.71 -2.89
CA HIS A 347 -14.71 -0.46 -1.60
C HIS A 347 -13.73 -0.83 -0.50
N TYR A 348 -13.67 -0.01 0.53
CA TYR A 348 -12.92 -0.30 1.74
C TYR A 348 -13.57 0.33 2.96
N ASP A 349 -13.39 -0.33 4.09
CA ASP A 349 -13.87 0.11 5.39
C ASP A 349 -12.86 -0.31 6.44
N THR A 350 -12.23 0.66 7.09
CA THR A 350 -11.23 0.44 8.14
C THR A 350 -11.88 0.16 9.50
N MET A 351 -13.19 0.33 9.61
CA MET A 351 -13.96 0.09 10.82
C MET A 351 -15.24 -0.71 10.51
N ALA A 352 -15.10 -1.81 9.79
CA ALA A 352 -16.23 -2.66 9.36
C ALA A 352 -16.99 -3.28 10.55
N SER A 353 -16.33 -3.42 11.69
CA SER A 353 -16.97 -3.72 12.98
C SER A 353 -16.18 -3.09 14.13
N GLY A 354 -16.84 -2.89 15.27
CA GLY A 354 -16.29 -2.31 16.49
C GLY A 354 -17.27 -1.43 17.21
N THR A 355 -16.94 -1.01 18.43
CA THR A 355 -17.80 -0.18 19.28
C THR A 355 -18.11 1.18 18.66
N TYR A 356 -17.19 1.69 17.83
CA TYR A 356 -17.27 3.04 17.23
C TYR A 356 -17.65 3.03 15.74
N GLU A 357 -18.06 1.91 15.18
CA GLU A 357 -18.44 1.78 13.77
C GLU A 357 -19.45 2.86 13.33
N SER A 358 -20.47 3.13 14.16
CA SER A 358 -21.48 4.15 13.86
C SER A 358 -20.98 5.59 13.94
N MET A 359 -19.83 5.83 14.58
CA MET A 359 -19.27 7.19 14.77
C MET A 359 -18.34 7.64 13.64
N TYR A 360 -17.73 6.70 12.93
CA TYR A 360 -16.71 6.96 11.91
C TYR A 360 -17.12 6.50 10.53
N LYS A 361 -18.33 6.79 10.09
CA LYS A 361 -18.84 6.34 8.79
C LYS A 361 -18.10 6.88 7.59
N TYR A 362 -17.31 7.95 7.71
CA TYR A 362 -16.42 8.41 6.67
C TYR A 362 -15.27 7.42 6.37
N THR A 363 -15.01 6.44 7.24
CA THR A 363 -14.01 5.38 7.00
C THR A 363 -14.47 4.37 5.96
N LYS A 364 -15.79 4.23 5.77
CA LYS A 364 -16.41 3.38 4.76
C LYS A 364 -16.51 4.10 3.42
N LYS A 365 -15.66 3.76 2.49
CA LYS A 365 -15.52 4.46 1.21
C LYS A 365 -15.78 3.56 0.01
N TYR A 366 -16.28 4.18 -1.03
CA TYR A 366 -16.42 3.61 -2.37
C TYR A 366 -15.69 4.52 -3.34
N ARG A 367 -15.00 3.95 -4.31
CA ARG A 367 -14.28 4.70 -5.33
C ARG A 367 -14.54 4.12 -6.72
N CYS A 368 -14.89 4.98 -7.66
CA CYS A 368 -14.96 4.66 -9.09
C CYS A 368 -13.87 5.42 -9.82
N VAL A 369 -13.11 4.75 -10.66
CA VAL A 369 -12.07 5.35 -11.48
C VAL A 369 -12.30 4.95 -12.93
N PHE A 370 -12.14 5.92 -13.84
CA PHE A 370 -12.16 5.71 -15.28
C PHE A 370 -10.96 6.42 -15.90
N GLY A 371 -10.31 5.76 -16.86
CA GLY A 371 -9.12 6.37 -17.43
C GLY A 371 -8.61 5.69 -18.68
N LEU A 372 -7.46 6.21 -19.11
CA LEU A 372 -6.74 5.79 -20.31
C LEU A 372 -5.26 5.60 -19.97
N ASN A 373 -4.69 4.48 -20.46
CA ASN A 373 -3.25 4.23 -20.36
C ASN A 373 -2.69 3.99 -21.75
N TYR A 374 -1.84 4.90 -22.20
CA TYR A 374 -1.14 4.81 -23.49
C TYR A 374 0.31 4.38 -23.28
N SER A 375 0.69 3.27 -23.88
CA SER A 375 2.06 2.77 -23.87
C SER A 375 2.64 2.82 -25.29
N PRO A 376 3.46 3.85 -25.63
CA PRO A 376 4.15 3.94 -26.91
C PRO A 376 5.21 2.85 -27.05
N VAL A 377 5.79 2.42 -25.95
CA VAL A 377 6.72 1.29 -25.82
C VAL A 377 6.39 0.54 -24.53
N LYS A 378 6.82 -0.71 -24.45
CA LYS A 378 6.47 -1.60 -23.33
C LYS A 378 6.83 -1.03 -21.95
N GLN A 379 7.91 -0.26 -21.86
CA GLN A 379 8.46 0.22 -20.58
C GLN A 379 7.88 1.57 -20.14
N ILE A 380 7.23 2.31 -21.02
CA ILE A 380 6.72 3.66 -20.74
C ILE A 380 5.20 3.66 -20.88
N THR A 381 4.51 4.15 -19.87
CA THR A 381 3.06 4.32 -19.91
C THR A 381 2.68 5.74 -19.46
N ILE A 382 1.86 6.38 -20.28
CA ILE A 382 1.20 7.65 -19.96
C ILE A 382 -0.21 7.32 -19.48
N LYS A 383 -0.53 7.73 -18.27
CA LYS A 383 -1.78 7.44 -17.57
C LYS A 383 -2.60 8.71 -17.40
N GLY A 384 -3.91 8.61 -17.56
CA GLY A 384 -4.84 9.68 -17.23
C GLY A 384 -6.12 9.11 -16.64
N GLU A 385 -6.61 9.70 -15.55
CA GLU A 385 -7.80 9.21 -14.87
C GLU A 385 -8.67 10.32 -14.30
N TYR A 386 -9.96 10.03 -14.20
CA TYR A 386 -10.91 10.69 -13.33
C TYR A 386 -11.31 9.73 -12.23
N SER A 387 -11.22 10.15 -10.98
CA SER A 387 -11.58 9.37 -9.79
C SER A 387 -12.71 10.07 -9.05
N TYR A 388 -13.67 9.29 -8.60
CA TYR A 388 -14.76 9.75 -7.76
C TYR A 388 -14.89 8.83 -6.55
N ARG A 389 -14.47 9.35 -5.38
CA ARG A 389 -14.60 8.67 -4.10
C ARG A 389 -15.80 9.21 -3.36
N PHE A 390 -16.60 8.32 -2.75
CA PHE A 390 -17.77 8.69 -1.98
C PHE A 390 -17.95 7.78 -0.77
N PHE A 391 -18.68 8.26 0.22
CA PHE A 391 -18.99 7.55 1.46
C PHE A 391 -20.41 7.84 1.91
N GLU A 392 -20.90 7.11 2.90
CA GLU A 392 -22.28 7.23 3.36
C GLU A 392 -22.57 8.63 3.88
N LYS A 393 -23.75 9.15 3.49
CA LYS A 393 -24.26 10.42 4.03
C LYS A 393 -24.71 10.20 5.46
N GLU A 394 -24.02 10.81 6.39
CA GLU A 394 -24.47 10.85 7.75
C GLU A 394 -24.48 12.26 8.29
N ASN A 395 -25.52 12.51 9.09
CA ASN A 395 -25.71 13.82 9.68
C ASN A 395 -24.76 14.07 10.87
N ASN A 396 -23.94 13.10 11.24
CA ASN A 396 -23.16 13.18 12.48
C ASN A 396 -21.67 12.87 12.33
N ASN A 397 -21.08 12.89 11.16
CA ASN A 397 -19.63 12.71 10.94
C ASN A 397 -18.70 13.50 11.92
N GLY A 398 -18.97 13.38 13.21
CA GLY A 398 -18.41 14.20 14.27
C GLY A 398 -19.01 15.60 14.38
N LEU A 399 -20.04 15.92 13.60
CA LEU A 399 -20.77 17.19 13.67
C LEU A 399 -21.74 17.17 14.86
N THR A 400 -21.84 18.31 15.56
CA THR A 400 -22.91 18.55 16.50
C THR A 400 -24.18 19.00 15.75
N SER A 401 -25.35 18.80 16.34
CA SER A 401 -26.64 19.24 15.80
C SER A 401 -26.72 20.73 15.47
N ASP A 402 -25.79 21.51 16.00
CA ASP A 402 -25.72 22.98 15.86
C ASP A 402 -24.91 23.40 14.61
N SER A 403 -24.23 22.47 13.96
CA SER A 403 -23.49 22.77 12.72
C SER A 403 -24.45 22.99 11.56
N PRO A 404 -24.27 24.07 10.77
CA PRO A 404 -25.06 24.31 9.56
C PRO A 404 -24.95 23.18 8.52
N LEU A 405 -23.86 22.46 8.50
CA LEU A 405 -23.60 21.34 7.60
C LEU A 405 -24.07 19.99 8.11
N TYR A 406 -24.56 19.94 9.35
CA TYR A 406 -25.22 18.73 9.88
C TYR A 406 -26.35 18.21 8.97
N LYS A 407 -27.02 19.12 8.25
CA LYS A 407 -28.09 18.81 7.29
C LYS A 407 -27.60 18.60 5.85
N GLN A 408 -26.32 18.92 5.55
CA GLN A 408 -25.70 18.77 4.24
C GLN A 408 -24.34 18.09 4.38
N PRO A 409 -24.32 16.79 4.70
CA PRO A 409 -23.08 16.11 4.95
C PRO A 409 -22.22 16.03 3.70
N TYR A 410 -20.96 16.35 3.85
CA TYR A 410 -19.91 16.12 2.88
C TYR A 410 -19.73 14.61 2.66
N ASN A 411 -19.72 14.17 1.40
CA ASN A 411 -19.68 12.73 1.11
C ASN A 411 -19.08 12.35 -0.25
N ASN A 412 -18.41 13.27 -0.92
CA ASN A 412 -17.80 12.96 -2.22
C ASN A 412 -16.49 13.71 -2.44
N GLU A 413 -15.58 13.06 -3.15
CA GLU A 413 -14.21 13.48 -3.34
C GLU A 413 -13.75 13.18 -4.78
N PRO A 414 -14.12 14.06 -5.75
CA PRO A 414 -13.66 13.94 -7.12
C PRO A 414 -12.22 14.42 -7.30
N SER A 415 -11.48 13.73 -8.19
CA SER A 415 -10.12 14.12 -8.56
C SER A 415 -9.80 13.78 -10.01
N VAL A 416 -8.79 14.46 -10.55
CA VAL A 416 -8.19 14.18 -11.86
C VAL A 416 -6.70 13.98 -11.66
N SER A 417 -6.13 12.95 -12.28
CA SER A 417 -4.70 12.69 -12.24
C SER A 417 -4.16 12.35 -13.63
N LEU A 418 -2.93 12.79 -13.88
CA LEU A 418 -2.12 12.45 -15.06
C LEU A 418 -0.77 11.96 -14.57
N GLY A 419 -0.23 10.93 -15.22
CA GLY A 419 1.09 10.40 -14.85
C GLY A 419 1.85 9.88 -16.06
N ILE A 420 3.17 9.83 -15.94
CA ILE A 420 4.04 9.07 -16.80
C ILE A 420 4.84 8.11 -15.94
N THR A 421 4.88 6.85 -16.34
CA THR A 421 5.57 5.79 -15.60
C THR A 421 6.59 5.10 -16.48
N TYR A 422 7.70 4.72 -15.89
CA TYR A 422 8.67 3.81 -16.45
C TYR A 422 8.73 2.55 -15.57
N CYS A 423 8.80 1.38 -16.19
CA CYS A 423 9.05 0.12 -15.51
C CYS A 423 9.87 -0.81 -16.43
N GLY A 424 11.05 -1.26 -16.00
CA GLY A 424 11.88 -2.12 -16.83
C GLY A 424 13.26 -2.43 -16.28
N LYS A 425 14.02 -3.15 -17.11
CA LYS A 425 15.40 -3.54 -16.84
C LYS A 425 16.34 -2.70 -17.67
N PHE A 426 17.48 -2.31 -17.08
CA PHE A 426 18.56 -1.59 -17.76
C PHE A 426 19.70 -2.54 -18.18
N LEU A 427 19.90 -3.64 -17.40
CA LEU A 427 20.95 -4.64 -17.62
C LEU A 427 20.44 -6.04 -17.20
#